data_59100de0816941371d03aeaf6c6fa9d9
#
_entry.id   59100de0816941371d03aeaf6c6fa9d9
#
_cell.length_a   1.000
_cell.length_b   1.000
_cell.length_c   1.000
_cell.angle_alpha   90.00
_cell.angle_beta   90.00
_cell.angle_gamma   90.00
#
_symmetry.space_group_name_H-M   'P 1'
#
loop_
_entity.id
_entity.type
_entity.pdbx_description
1 polymer ?
#
loop_
_entity_poly.entity_id
_entity_poly.type
_entity_poly.pdbx_seq_one_letter_code
_entity_poly.pdbx_strand_id
1 'polypeptide(L)'
;MKTNYVLITGASAGIGLALAHQFAKQKYSLILVARRQDRLQALKEELEAHYQIDVVIQVFDLGQTDQLDAFYDRLRDYSIQYWINNAGFSVSKDLLDLSSQELQAMIAVNDTALALLSNRYASNYKDVEGAQLVNVSSVVGYALSEGSPFYSATKFFVSAFTEGLDHYLQSKGHALRAKVIAPAATATEFTQVARGLKESVNHDEIYDRYHTAEEMAGFIIELIHSDKTVGRVNMQTFEFQLLNPQLPDLY
;
A
#
# COMPACT_ATOMS: atom_id res chain seq x y z
N MET A 1 -22.10 -6.69 17.30
CA MET A 1 -21.35 -6.97 16.04
C MET A 1 -19.88 -6.69 16.33
N LYS A 2 -18.96 -7.54 15.88
CA LYS A 2 -17.53 -7.22 15.98
C LYS A 2 -17.25 -6.00 15.11
N THR A 3 -16.52 -5.03 15.63
CA THR A 3 -16.07 -3.86 14.88
C THR A 3 -15.08 -4.32 13.80
N ASN A 4 -15.36 -4.02 12.53
CA ASN A 4 -14.44 -4.33 11.43
C ASN A 4 -13.48 -3.17 11.23
N TYR A 5 -12.19 -3.50 11.18
CA TYR A 5 -11.12 -2.53 10.98
C TYR A 5 -10.59 -2.56 9.56
N VAL A 6 -10.08 -1.42 9.12
CA VAL A 6 -9.18 -1.30 7.98
C VAL A 6 -7.79 -1.00 8.50
N LEU A 7 -6.81 -1.85 8.19
CA LEU A 7 -5.42 -1.60 8.51
C LEU A 7 -4.71 -0.96 7.32
N ILE A 8 -4.00 0.15 7.57
CA ILE A 8 -3.28 0.91 6.55
C ILE A 8 -1.84 1.11 7.01
N THR A 9 -0.88 0.58 6.26
CA THR A 9 0.54 0.88 6.48
C THR A 9 0.94 2.16 5.74
N GLY A 10 1.91 2.91 6.29
CA GLY A 10 2.31 4.20 5.71
C GLY A 10 1.24 5.30 5.87
N ALA A 11 0.40 5.20 6.91
CA ALA A 11 -0.78 6.04 7.11
C ALA A 11 -0.47 7.51 7.49
N SER A 12 0.78 7.87 7.78
CA SER A 12 1.14 9.20 8.26
C SER A 12 1.30 10.28 7.18
N ALA A 13 1.15 9.95 5.89
CA ALA A 13 1.22 10.88 4.77
C ALA A 13 0.66 10.28 3.47
N GLY A 14 0.49 11.13 2.46
CA GLY A 14 0.19 10.76 1.08
C GLY A 14 -1.05 9.87 0.94
N ILE A 15 -0.95 8.84 0.09
CA ILE A 15 -2.06 7.92 -0.21
C ILE A 15 -2.61 7.27 1.06
N GLY A 16 -1.74 6.84 2.00
CA GLY A 16 -2.17 6.20 3.25
C GLY A 16 -2.98 7.13 4.16
N LEU A 17 -2.61 8.40 4.23
CA LEU A 17 -3.37 9.44 4.94
C LEU A 17 -4.73 9.67 4.28
N ALA A 18 -4.76 9.84 2.96
CA ALA A 18 -5.99 10.03 2.21
C ALA A 18 -6.95 8.82 2.33
N LEU A 19 -6.42 7.60 2.32
CA LEU A 19 -7.19 6.38 2.58
C LEU A 19 -7.81 6.38 3.98
N ALA A 20 -7.05 6.78 5.00
CA ALA A 20 -7.57 6.86 6.37
C ALA A 20 -8.80 7.79 6.45
N HIS A 21 -8.76 8.97 5.81
CA HIS A 21 -9.91 9.86 5.73
C HIS A 21 -11.08 9.26 4.95
N GLN A 22 -10.82 8.61 3.82
CA GLN A 22 -11.87 8.02 3.00
C GLN A 22 -12.59 6.87 3.71
N PHE A 23 -11.87 5.98 4.39
CA PHE A 23 -12.47 4.90 5.16
C PHE A 23 -13.18 5.41 6.43
N ALA A 24 -12.63 6.41 7.10
CA ALA A 24 -13.27 7.07 8.23
C ALA A 24 -14.62 7.70 7.84
N LYS A 25 -14.70 8.36 6.67
CA LYS A 25 -15.94 8.88 6.11
C LYS A 25 -16.98 7.78 5.86
N GLN A 26 -16.54 6.57 5.52
CA GLN A 26 -17.39 5.39 5.36
C GLN A 26 -17.68 4.67 6.68
N LYS A 27 -17.26 5.24 7.82
CA LYS A 27 -17.49 4.70 9.17
C LYS A 27 -16.76 3.39 9.49
N TYR A 28 -15.68 3.08 8.79
CA TYR A 28 -14.79 2.01 9.22
C TYR A 28 -13.93 2.46 10.40
N SER A 29 -13.70 1.55 11.33
CA SER A 29 -12.65 1.71 12.34
C SER A 29 -11.28 1.43 11.72
N LEU A 30 -10.22 2.05 12.24
CA LEU A 30 -8.92 2.06 11.57
C LEU A 30 -7.80 1.55 12.47
N ILE A 31 -6.84 0.85 11.85
CA ILE A 31 -5.53 0.57 12.43
C ILE A 31 -4.50 1.27 11.55
N LEU A 32 -3.88 2.31 12.07
CA LEU A 32 -2.94 3.16 11.33
C LEU A 32 -1.50 2.83 11.72
N VAL A 33 -0.69 2.39 10.75
CA VAL A 33 0.68 1.94 10.97
C VAL A 33 1.66 2.91 10.31
N ALA A 34 2.58 3.50 11.05
CA ALA A 34 3.69 4.31 10.53
C ALA A 34 4.76 4.51 11.61
N ARG A 35 5.89 5.15 11.23
CA ARG A 35 6.99 5.48 12.13
C ARG A 35 6.77 6.78 12.91
N ARG A 36 6.04 7.76 12.33
CA ARG A 36 5.86 9.11 12.87
C ARG A 36 4.69 9.13 13.86
N GLN A 37 5.00 8.96 15.14
CA GLN A 37 4.00 8.86 16.21
C GLN A 37 3.16 10.13 16.34
N ASP A 38 3.79 11.29 16.26
CA ASP A 38 3.13 12.61 16.34
C ASP A 38 2.05 12.77 15.28
N ARG A 39 2.36 12.41 14.04
CA ARG A 39 1.39 12.48 12.93
C ARG A 39 0.26 11.44 13.07
N LEU A 40 0.57 10.24 13.52
CA LEU A 40 -0.47 9.22 13.77
C LEU A 40 -1.41 9.67 14.89
N GLN A 41 -0.88 10.26 15.94
CA GLN A 41 -1.68 10.74 17.06
C GLN A 41 -2.61 11.89 16.65
N ALA A 42 -2.09 12.88 15.91
CA ALA A 42 -2.90 13.98 15.39
C ALA A 42 -4.01 13.48 14.45
N LEU A 43 -3.68 12.54 13.54
CA LEU A 43 -4.64 11.93 12.64
C LEU A 43 -5.72 11.14 13.40
N LYS A 44 -5.35 10.37 14.41
CA LYS A 44 -6.30 9.66 15.28
C LYS A 44 -7.30 10.62 15.90
N GLU A 45 -6.81 11.68 16.58
CA GLU A 45 -7.65 12.67 17.25
C GLU A 45 -8.63 13.36 16.28
N GLU A 46 -8.14 13.70 15.10
CA GLU A 46 -8.97 14.30 14.05
C GLU A 46 -10.08 13.35 13.58
N LEU A 47 -9.72 12.09 13.24
CA LEU A 47 -10.66 11.13 12.68
C LEU A 47 -11.71 10.68 13.71
N GLU A 48 -11.31 10.46 14.96
CA GLU A 48 -12.24 10.12 16.04
C GLU A 48 -13.23 11.26 16.33
N ALA A 49 -12.75 12.51 16.35
CA ALA A 49 -13.58 13.68 16.58
C ALA A 49 -14.61 13.91 15.46
N HIS A 50 -14.19 13.79 14.20
CA HIS A 50 -15.05 14.11 13.06
C HIS A 50 -15.98 12.96 12.66
N TYR A 51 -15.49 11.71 12.76
CA TYR A 51 -16.22 10.57 12.21
C TYR A 51 -16.79 9.63 13.27
N GLN A 52 -16.45 9.80 14.55
CA GLN A 52 -16.94 8.95 15.67
C GLN A 52 -16.68 7.46 15.43
N ILE A 53 -15.48 7.14 14.96
CA ILE A 53 -14.97 5.78 14.75
C ILE A 53 -13.87 5.49 15.78
N ASP A 54 -13.50 4.22 15.93
CA ASP A 54 -12.34 3.83 16.72
C ASP A 54 -11.08 3.84 15.86
N VAL A 55 -10.00 4.47 16.33
CA VAL A 55 -8.71 4.53 15.64
C VAL A 55 -7.58 4.03 16.54
N VAL A 56 -6.98 2.94 16.14
CA VAL A 56 -5.81 2.36 16.80
C VAL A 56 -4.55 2.79 16.04
N ILE A 57 -3.57 3.32 16.75
CA ILE A 57 -2.26 3.64 16.15
C ILE A 57 -1.23 2.57 16.52
N GLN A 58 -0.42 2.19 15.55
CA GLN A 58 0.71 1.28 15.71
C GLN A 58 1.98 1.96 15.20
N VAL A 59 2.79 2.45 16.15
CA VAL A 59 4.11 3.03 15.81
C VAL A 59 5.07 1.88 15.55
N PHE A 60 5.40 1.68 14.27
CA PHE A 60 6.26 0.57 13.86
C PHE A 60 7.06 0.91 12.61
N ASP A 61 8.33 0.47 12.58
CA ASP A 61 9.18 0.55 11.40
C ASP A 61 9.19 -0.82 10.68
N LEU A 62 8.56 -0.86 9.51
CA LEU A 62 8.48 -2.07 8.69
C LEU A 62 9.85 -2.57 8.19
N GLY A 63 10.89 -1.75 8.27
CA GLY A 63 12.27 -2.17 8.01
C GLY A 63 12.83 -3.13 9.06
N GLN A 64 12.22 -3.22 10.25
CA GLN A 64 12.58 -4.17 11.31
C GLN A 64 11.96 -5.54 11.02
N THR A 65 12.46 -6.22 10.00
CA THR A 65 11.85 -7.43 9.45
C THR A 65 11.85 -8.62 10.40
N ASP A 66 12.77 -8.65 11.36
CA ASP A 66 12.84 -9.64 12.44
C ASP A 66 11.73 -9.49 13.50
N GLN A 67 11.04 -8.34 13.52
CA GLN A 67 9.97 -8.04 14.47
C GLN A 67 8.56 -8.14 13.86
N LEU A 68 8.43 -8.46 12.57
CA LEU A 68 7.15 -8.45 11.86
C LEU A 68 6.14 -9.47 12.39
N ASP A 69 6.59 -10.66 12.81
CA ASP A 69 5.73 -11.66 13.42
C ASP A 69 5.17 -11.16 14.78
N ALA A 70 6.03 -10.60 15.62
CA ALA A 70 5.60 -10.02 16.88
C ALA A 70 4.70 -8.79 16.69
N PHE A 71 4.93 -8.00 15.63
CA PHE A 71 4.04 -6.92 15.25
C PHE A 71 2.67 -7.45 14.84
N TYR A 72 2.60 -8.43 13.96
CA TYR A 72 1.35 -9.05 13.51
C TYR A 72 0.57 -9.66 14.69
N ASP A 73 1.24 -10.33 15.61
CA ASP A 73 0.64 -10.97 16.77
C ASP A 73 -0.06 -9.99 17.71
N ARG A 74 0.37 -8.72 17.78
CA ARG A 74 -0.32 -7.66 18.54
C ARG A 74 -1.68 -7.27 17.96
N LEU A 75 -1.96 -7.68 16.74
CA LEU A 75 -3.20 -7.35 16.01
C LEU A 75 -4.28 -8.43 16.11
N ARG A 76 -4.03 -9.53 16.83
CA ARG A 76 -4.91 -10.73 16.87
C ARG A 76 -6.33 -10.46 17.38
N ASP A 77 -6.49 -9.47 18.24
CA ASP A 77 -7.80 -9.17 18.86
C ASP A 77 -8.68 -8.31 17.95
N TYR A 78 -8.13 -7.79 16.86
CA TYR A 78 -8.86 -6.97 15.90
C TYR A 78 -9.42 -7.82 14.76
N SER A 79 -10.67 -7.55 14.36
CA SER A 79 -11.26 -8.11 13.14
C SER A 79 -10.91 -7.19 11.96
N ILE A 80 -9.91 -7.55 11.15
CA ILE A 80 -9.40 -6.70 10.07
C ILE A 80 -10.06 -7.14 8.75
N GLN A 81 -10.98 -6.33 8.23
CA GLN A 81 -11.66 -6.62 6.98
C GLN A 81 -10.80 -6.30 5.76
N TYR A 82 -10.10 -5.15 5.78
CA TYR A 82 -9.19 -4.74 4.72
C TYR A 82 -7.80 -4.52 5.27
N TRP A 83 -6.82 -5.21 4.68
CA TRP A 83 -5.40 -5.01 4.97
C TRP A 83 -4.74 -4.31 3.80
N ILE A 84 -4.24 -3.08 3.99
CA ILE A 84 -3.65 -2.27 2.93
C ILE A 84 -2.16 -2.06 3.19
N ASN A 85 -1.32 -2.76 2.44
CA ASN A 85 0.11 -2.55 2.40
C ASN A 85 0.42 -1.38 1.46
N ASN A 86 0.38 -0.16 2.02
CA ASN A 86 0.67 1.06 1.29
C ASN A 86 2.08 1.61 1.57
N ALA A 87 2.68 1.25 2.69
CA ALA A 87 4.03 1.71 3.01
C ALA A 87 5.05 1.26 1.95
N GLY A 88 5.89 2.18 1.54
CA GLY A 88 6.95 1.95 0.59
C GLY A 88 7.74 3.24 0.33
N PHE A 89 8.95 3.12 -0.19
CA PHE A 89 9.77 4.27 -0.55
C PHE A 89 10.72 3.93 -1.70
N SER A 90 11.30 4.98 -2.27
CA SER A 90 12.37 4.91 -3.26
C SER A 90 13.54 5.79 -2.84
N VAL A 91 14.68 5.59 -3.46
CA VAL A 91 15.86 6.48 -3.38
C VAL A 91 16.16 6.99 -4.79
N SER A 92 16.11 8.30 -4.97
CA SER A 92 16.33 8.96 -6.27
C SER A 92 17.82 9.31 -6.44
N LYS A 93 18.60 8.31 -6.83
CA LYS A 93 20.03 8.40 -7.16
C LYS A 93 20.30 7.60 -8.43
N ASP A 94 21.46 7.83 -9.04
CA ASP A 94 21.96 6.89 -10.06
C ASP A 94 22.01 5.48 -9.48
N LEU A 95 21.66 4.48 -10.29
CA LEU A 95 21.63 3.09 -9.85
C LEU A 95 22.97 2.62 -9.28
N LEU A 96 24.08 3.05 -9.88
CA LEU A 96 25.42 2.63 -9.51
C LEU A 96 25.94 3.36 -8.26
N ASP A 97 25.29 4.44 -7.83
CA ASP A 97 25.59 5.21 -6.60
C ASP A 97 24.74 4.78 -5.40
N LEU A 98 23.81 3.83 -5.59
CA LEU A 98 23.03 3.29 -4.47
C LEU A 98 23.91 2.44 -3.55
N SER A 99 23.94 2.77 -2.28
CA SER A 99 24.63 1.98 -1.26
C SER A 99 23.90 0.66 -0.99
N SER A 100 24.63 -0.36 -0.53
CA SER A 100 24.04 -1.62 -0.10
C SER A 100 22.97 -1.45 0.98
N GLN A 101 23.11 -0.46 1.86
CA GLN A 101 22.14 -0.16 2.91
C GLN A 101 20.84 0.41 2.32
N GLU A 102 20.91 1.31 1.32
CA GLU A 102 19.72 1.82 0.64
C GLU A 102 18.98 0.73 -0.13
N LEU A 103 19.71 -0.14 -0.81
CA LEU A 103 19.14 -1.30 -1.52
C LEU A 103 18.43 -2.26 -0.54
N GLN A 104 19.12 -2.65 0.54
CA GLN A 104 18.56 -3.53 1.57
C GLN A 104 17.33 -2.90 2.25
N ALA A 105 17.35 -1.61 2.55
CA ALA A 105 16.22 -0.92 3.16
C ALA A 105 14.99 -0.90 2.24
N MET A 106 15.17 -0.69 0.92
CA MET A 106 14.06 -0.77 -0.04
C MET A 106 13.47 -2.19 -0.10
N ILE A 107 14.31 -3.23 -0.17
CA ILE A 107 13.85 -4.63 -0.14
C ILE A 107 13.12 -4.93 1.18
N ALA A 108 13.68 -4.51 2.30
CA ALA A 108 13.09 -4.78 3.62
C ALA A 108 11.65 -4.25 3.73
N VAL A 109 11.42 -3.01 3.29
CA VAL A 109 10.09 -2.37 3.41
C VAL A 109 9.18 -2.74 2.24
N ASN A 110 9.65 -2.59 0.99
CA ASN A 110 8.79 -2.72 -0.18
C ASN A 110 8.42 -4.18 -0.48
N ASP A 111 9.32 -5.13 -0.16
CA ASP A 111 9.17 -6.55 -0.52
C ASP A 111 8.99 -7.43 0.71
N THR A 112 9.99 -7.48 1.61
CA THR A 112 10.00 -8.43 2.73
C THR A 112 8.83 -8.21 3.68
N ALA A 113 8.65 -6.97 4.18
CA ALA A 113 7.57 -6.66 5.10
C ALA A 113 6.20 -6.88 4.45
N LEU A 114 6.03 -6.41 3.21
CA LEU A 114 4.79 -6.61 2.46
C LEU A 114 4.47 -8.11 2.30
N ALA A 115 5.42 -8.92 1.86
CA ALA A 115 5.20 -10.34 1.62
C ALA A 115 4.89 -11.11 2.90
N LEU A 116 5.66 -10.89 3.98
CA LEU A 116 5.45 -11.56 5.26
C LEU A 116 4.08 -11.19 5.87
N LEU A 117 3.74 -9.92 5.92
CA LEU A 117 2.45 -9.46 6.46
C LEU A 117 1.28 -9.90 5.59
N SER A 118 1.41 -9.88 4.26
CA SER A 118 0.41 -10.42 3.34
C SER A 118 0.18 -11.91 3.55
N ASN A 119 1.24 -12.70 3.71
CA ASN A 119 1.15 -14.13 3.96
C ASN A 119 0.46 -14.43 5.29
N ARG A 120 0.84 -13.70 6.36
CA ARG A 120 0.21 -13.84 7.69
C ARG A 120 -1.27 -13.49 7.64
N TYR A 121 -1.63 -12.39 6.98
CA TYR A 121 -3.02 -12.00 6.83
C TYR A 121 -3.79 -13.03 5.99
N ALA A 122 -3.26 -13.45 4.85
CA ALA A 122 -3.89 -14.44 4.00
C ALA A 122 -4.11 -15.78 4.74
N SER A 123 -3.13 -16.24 5.51
CA SER A 123 -3.25 -17.48 6.29
C SER A 123 -4.40 -17.44 7.30
N ASN A 124 -4.65 -16.29 7.92
CA ASN A 124 -5.67 -16.13 8.96
C ASN A 124 -7.06 -15.75 8.39
N TYR A 125 -7.11 -15.12 7.23
CA TYR A 125 -8.35 -14.54 6.67
C TYR A 125 -8.78 -15.20 5.35
N LYS A 126 -8.09 -16.24 4.87
CA LYS A 126 -8.36 -16.90 3.57
C LYS A 126 -9.82 -17.30 3.36
N ASP A 127 -10.52 -17.70 4.41
CA ASP A 127 -11.91 -18.17 4.36
C ASP A 127 -12.91 -17.15 4.96
N VAL A 128 -12.48 -15.90 5.19
CA VAL A 128 -13.33 -14.85 5.72
C VAL A 128 -13.98 -14.08 4.57
N GLU A 129 -15.30 -14.21 4.45
CA GLU A 129 -16.08 -13.53 3.41
C GLU A 129 -15.93 -12.00 3.51
N GLY A 130 -15.67 -11.36 2.36
CA GLY A 130 -15.51 -9.92 2.25
C GLY A 130 -14.15 -9.39 2.76
N ALA A 131 -13.27 -10.26 3.26
CA ALA A 131 -11.91 -9.84 3.58
C ALA A 131 -11.10 -9.59 2.30
N GLN A 132 -10.29 -8.54 2.29
CA GLN A 132 -9.43 -8.22 1.15
C GLN A 132 -8.05 -7.74 1.60
N LEU A 133 -7.04 -8.17 0.86
CA LEU A 133 -5.67 -7.69 0.92
C LEU A 133 -5.44 -6.77 -0.27
N VAL A 134 -4.91 -5.56 -0.03
CA VAL A 134 -4.54 -4.62 -1.09
C VAL A 134 -3.07 -4.26 -0.97
N ASN A 135 -2.30 -4.51 -2.01
CA ASN A 135 -0.89 -4.16 -2.07
C ASN A 135 -0.66 -3.00 -3.05
N VAL A 136 0.04 -1.96 -2.58
CA VAL A 136 0.35 -0.79 -3.41
C VAL A 136 1.67 -1.02 -4.15
N SER A 137 1.55 -1.32 -5.45
CA SER A 137 2.64 -1.40 -6.40
C SER A 137 2.95 -0.02 -7.00
N SER A 138 3.14 0.05 -8.28
CA SER A 138 3.34 1.25 -9.12
C SER A 138 3.17 0.87 -10.58
N VAL A 139 2.96 1.83 -11.48
CA VAL A 139 3.03 1.59 -12.93
C VAL A 139 4.39 1.03 -13.36
N VAL A 140 5.48 1.39 -12.64
CA VAL A 140 6.82 0.81 -12.86
C VAL A 140 6.95 -0.63 -12.32
N GLY A 141 5.91 -1.20 -11.73
CA GLY A 141 5.79 -2.62 -11.42
C GLY A 141 5.22 -3.45 -12.59
N TYR A 142 4.94 -2.79 -13.73
CA TYR A 142 4.47 -3.40 -14.99
C TYR A 142 5.25 -2.90 -16.22
N ALA A 143 6.21 -2.01 -16.03
CA ALA A 143 7.05 -1.47 -17.08
C ALA A 143 8.43 -1.12 -16.54
N LEU A 144 9.46 -1.23 -17.38
CA LEU A 144 10.81 -0.85 -17.00
C LEU A 144 10.93 0.68 -16.90
N SER A 145 11.70 1.14 -15.93
CA SER A 145 12.01 2.55 -15.72
C SER A 145 13.53 2.75 -15.69
N GLU A 146 14.06 3.54 -16.63
CA GLU A 146 15.48 3.89 -16.63
C GLU A 146 15.88 4.70 -15.39
N GLY A 147 15.00 5.59 -14.93
CA GLY A 147 15.28 6.47 -13.79
C GLY A 147 15.27 5.80 -12.42
N SER A 148 14.76 4.57 -12.32
CA SER A 148 14.65 3.87 -11.03
C SER A 148 14.55 2.34 -11.18
N PRO A 149 15.54 1.69 -11.80
CA PRO A 149 15.43 0.26 -12.12
C PRO A 149 15.32 -0.62 -10.87
N PHE A 150 15.99 -0.27 -9.77
CA PHE A 150 15.89 -1.04 -8.53
C PHE A 150 14.52 -0.91 -7.86
N TYR A 151 14.00 0.32 -7.76
CA TYR A 151 12.63 0.53 -7.27
C TYR A 151 11.60 -0.19 -8.16
N SER A 152 11.77 -0.10 -9.47
CA SER A 152 10.95 -0.83 -10.43
C SER A 152 10.93 -2.33 -10.14
N ALA A 153 12.11 -2.94 -9.89
CA ALA A 153 12.21 -4.35 -9.54
C ALA A 153 11.43 -4.69 -8.25
N THR A 154 11.48 -3.85 -7.21
CA THR A 154 10.66 -4.06 -6.01
C THR A 154 9.15 -3.99 -6.33
N LYS A 155 8.75 -3.10 -7.23
CA LYS A 155 7.33 -2.98 -7.61
C LYS A 155 6.86 -4.10 -8.55
N PHE A 156 7.74 -4.66 -9.38
CA PHE A 156 7.47 -5.91 -10.10
C PHE A 156 7.25 -7.08 -9.12
N PHE A 157 8.08 -7.17 -8.07
CA PHE A 157 7.86 -8.15 -7.02
C PHE A 157 6.45 -8.02 -6.41
N VAL A 158 6.03 -6.81 -6.04
CA VAL A 158 4.70 -6.57 -5.46
C VAL A 158 3.59 -6.98 -6.43
N SER A 159 3.71 -6.62 -7.72
CA SER A 159 2.71 -6.97 -8.74
C SER A 159 2.63 -8.47 -8.93
N ALA A 160 3.75 -9.14 -9.16
CA ALA A 160 3.81 -10.58 -9.39
C ALA A 160 3.35 -11.38 -8.15
N PHE A 161 3.80 -10.98 -6.97
CA PHE A 161 3.40 -11.62 -5.72
C PHE A 161 1.89 -11.51 -5.49
N THR A 162 1.30 -10.33 -5.72
CA THR A 162 -0.12 -10.10 -5.41
C THR A 162 -1.04 -10.79 -6.40
N GLU A 163 -0.76 -10.70 -7.71
CA GLU A 163 -1.54 -11.41 -8.73
C GLU A 163 -1.42 -12.93 -8.53
N GLY A 164 -0.22 -13.44 -8.27
CA GLY A 164 0.01 -14.86 -7.97
C GLY A 164 -0.70 -15.33 -6.71
N LEU A 165 -0.74 -14.49 -5.65
CA LEU A 165 -1.47 -14.80 -4.42
C LEU A 165 -2.98 -14.85 -4.68
N ASP A 166 -3.56 -13.90 -5.40
CA ASP A 166 -5.00 -13.92 -5.74
C ASP A 166 -5.34 -15.16 -6.58
N HIS A 167 -4.53 -15.46 -7.58
CA HIS A 167 -4.69 -16.67 -8.40
C HIS A 167 -4.65 -17.96 -7.52
N TYR A 168 -3.67 -18.07 -6.62
CA TYR A 168 -3.58 -19.19 -5.68
C TYR A 168 -4.83 -19.30 -4.80
N LEU A 169 -5.26 -18.21 -4.19
CA LEU A 169 -6.42 -18.20 -3.29
C LEU A 169 -7.70 -18.66 -4.05
N GLN A 170 -7.92 -18.12 -5.23
CA GLN A 170 -9.08 -18.49 -6.06
C GLN A 170 -9.01 -19.95 -6.52
N SER A 171 -7.84 -20.44 -6.94
CA SER A 171 -7.68 -21.86 -7.37
C SER A 171 -7.96 -22.85 -6.24
N LYS A 172 -7.83 -22.42 -4.99
CA LYS A 172 -8.16 -23.22 -3.79
C LYS A 172 -9.58 -22.99 -3.27
N GLY A 173 -10.35 -22.11 -3.90
CA GLY A 173 -11.72 -21.80 -3.47
C GLY A 173 -11.79 -20.96 -2.18
N HIS A 174 -10.73 -20.24 -1.83
CA HIS A 174 -10.73 -19.34 -0.67
C HIS A 174 -11.52 -18.06 -0.93
N ALA A 175 -12.12 -17.49 0.12
CA ALA A 175 -12.96 -16.29 0.04
C ALA A 175 -12.14 -15.00 -0.05
N LEU A 176 -10.95 -14.95 0.55
CA LEU A 176 -10.07 -13.78 0.54
C LEU A 176 -9.66 -13.44 -0.91
N ARG A 177 -9.69 -12.15 -1.22
CA ARG A 177 -9.16 -11.60 -2.47
C ARG A 177 -7.88 -10.80 -2.19
N ALA A 178 -6.88 -10.99 -3.03
CA ALA A 178 -5.68 -10.16 -3.03
C ALA A 178 -5.68 -9.25 -4.27
N LYS A 179 -5.53 -7.95 -4.06
CA LYS A 179 -5.63 -6.92 -5.11
C LYS A 179 -4.38 -6.07 -5.15
N VAL A 180 -3.99 -5.67 -6.33
CA VAL A 180 -2.84 -4.77 -6.55
C VAL A 180 -3.29 -3.47 -7.18
N ILE A 181 -2.86 -2.37 -6.58
CA ILE A 181 -3.00 -1.03 -7.18
C ILE A 181 -1.64 -0.58 -7.71
N ALA A 182 -1.62 -0.05 -8.93
CA ALA A 182 -0.43 0.47 -9.59
C ALA A 182 -0.57 1.97 -9.91
N PRO A 183 -0.27 2.85 -8.93
CA PRO A 183 -0.26 4.29 -9.11
C PRO A 183 0.77 4.75 -10.14
N ALA A 184 0.45 5.81 -10.88
CA ALA A 184 1.40 6.67 -11.56
C ALA A 184 1.91 7.78 -10.62
N ALA A 185 2.50 8.84 -11.18
CA ALA A 185 2.91 10.01 -10.41
C ALA A 185 1.75 10.51 -9.56
N THR A 186 1.99 10.68 -8.26
CA THR A 186 0.99 11.10 -7.28
C THR A 186 1.57 12.20 -6.41
N ALA A 187 0.84 13.30 -6.23
CA ALA A 187 1.25 14.42 -5.40
C ALA A 187 1.27 14.03 -3.92
N THR A 188 2.43 13.62 -3.43
CA THR A 188 2.67 13.17 -2.05
C THR A 188 4.09 13.52 -1.60
N GLU A 189 4.42 13.30 -0.34
CA GLU A 189 5.80 13.41 0.17
C GLU A 189 6.76 12.36 -0.46
N PHE A 190 6.28 11.41 -1.23
CA PHE A 190 7.10 10.31 -1.77
C PHE A 190 8.32 10.80 -2.55
N THR A 191 8.12 11.76 -3.48
CA THR A 191 9.20 12.32 -4.29
C THR A 191 10.18 13.13 -3.46
N GLN A 192 9.68 13.89 -2.49
CA GLN A 192 10.50 14.64 -1.54
C GLN A 192 11.42 13.69 -0.76
N VAL A 193 10.85 12.62 -0.21
CA VAL A 193 11.58 11.59 0.56
C VAL A 193 12.58 10.86 -0.33
N ALA A 194 12.18 10.46 -1.53
CA ALA A 194 13.06 9.78 -2.48
C ALA A 194 14.29 10.60 -2.86
N ARG A 195 14.14 11.92 -2.96
CA ARG A 195 15.23 12.87 -3.26
C ARG A 195 16.01 13.34 -2.02
N GLY A 196 15.62 12.92 -0.82
CA GLY A 196 16.25 13.36 0.43
C GLY A 196 16.08 14.86 0.72
N LEU A 197 15.03 15.51 0.18
CA LEU A 197 14.77 16.93 0.34
C LEU A 197 14.09 17.22 1.68
N LYS A 198 14.44 18.35 2.29
CA LYS A 198 13.80 18.82 3.54
C LYS A 198 12.53 19.62 3.28
N GLU A 199 12.48 20.33 2.15
CA GLU A 199 11.36 21.18 1.76
C GLU A 199 10.39 20.43 0.85
N SER A 200 9.13 20.82 0.89
CA SER A 200 8.11 20.28 -0.01
C SER A 200 8.46 20.60 -1.48
N VAL A 201 8.19 19.63 -2.34
CA VAL A 201 8.41 19.79 -3.78
C VAL A 201 7.18 20.40 -4.44
N ASN A 202 7.38 21.24 -5.45
CA ASN A 202 6.31 21.65 -6.35
C ASN A 202 6.10 20.54 -7.39
N HIS A 203 4.97 19.85 -7.32
CA HIS A 203 4.67 18.74 -8.22
C HIS A 203 4.48 19.17 -9.67
N ASP A 204 3.98 20.39 -9.92
CA ASP A 204 3.80 20.94 -11.26
C ASP A 204 5.14 21.18 -12.00
N GLU A 205 6.24 21.35 -11.25
CA GLU A 205 7.59 21.47 -11.81
C GLU A 205 8.25 20.13 -12.09
N ILE A 206 7.73 19.04 -11.52
CA ILE A 206 8.35 17.70 -11.58
C ILE A 206 7.62 16.80 -12.57
N TYR A 207 6.31 16.93 -12.65
CA TYR A 207 5.45 16.04 -13.43
C TYR A 207 4.56 16.81 -14.38
N ASP A 208 4.52 16.39 -15.62
CA ASP A 208 3.57 16.91 -16.62
C ASP A 208 2.12 16.58 -16.24
N ARG A 209 1.91 15.43 -15.62
CA ARG A 209 0.62 14.95 -15.10
C ARG A 209 0.83 14.14 -13.84
N TYR A 210 -0.07 14.27 -12.89
CA TYR A 210 -0.11 13.48 -11.66
C TYR A 210 -1.53 13.42 -11.12
N HIS A 211 -1.79 12.45 -10.25
CA HIS A 211 -3.02 12.40 -9.43
C HIS A 211 -2.75 12.97 -8.04
N THR A 212 -3.79 13.44 -7.38
CA THR A 212 -3.73 13.76 -5.95
C THR A 212 -3.74 12.47 -5.11
N ALA A 213 -3.36 12.58 -3.84
CA ALA A 213 -3.47 11.45 -2.91
C ALA A 213 -4.93 11.01 -2.71
N GLU A 214 -5.86 11.96 -2.73
CA GLU A 214 -7.31 11.76 -2.57
C GLU A 214 -7.90 11.01 -3.77
N GLU A 215 -7.52 11.36 -5.00
CA GLU A 215 -7.94 10.64 -6.20
C GLU A 215 -7.42 9.20 -6.16
N MET A 216 -6.16 9.01 -5.81
CA MET A 216 -5.58 7.67 -5.72
C MET A 216 -6.23 6.82 -4.62
N ALA A 217 -6.58 7.42 -3.48
CA ALA A 217 -7.36 6.74 -2.44
C ALA A 217 -8.76 6.34 -2.95
N GLY A 218 -9.39 7.19 -3.76
CA GLY A 218 -10.65 6.88 -4.45
C GLY A 218 -10.53 5.66 -5.36
N PHE A 219 -9.46 5.59 -6.17
CA PHE A 219 -9.20 4.44 -7.06
C PHE A 219 -8.95 3.13 -6.29
N ILE A 220 -8.30 3.20 -5.13
CA ILE A 220 -8.12 2.03 -4.28
C ILE A 220 -9.46 1.54 -3.72
N ILE A 221 -10.34 2.43 -3.31
CA ILE A 221 -11.68 2.07 -2.86
C ILE A 221 -12.52 1.50 -4.00
N GLU A 222 -12.44 2.07 -5.20
CA GLU A 222 -13.10 1.55 -6.39
C GLU A 222 -12.60 0.13 -6.72
N LEU A 223 -11.30 -0.12 -6.65
CA LEU A 223 -10.73 -1.46 -6.81
C LEU A 223 -11.26 -2.43 -5.76
N ILE A 224 -11.33 -2.04 -4.49
CA ILE A 224 -11.85 -2.88 -3.39
C ILE A 224 -13.30 -3.31 -3.69
N HIS A 225 -14.14 -2.41 -4.19
CA HIS A 225 -15.55 -2.70 -4.49
C HIS A 225 -15.78 -3.41 -5.83
N SER A 226 -14.76 -3.55 -6.66
CA SER A 226 -14.84 -4.25 -7.94
C SER A 226 -14.59 -5.76 -7.80
N ASP A 227 -14.85 -6.51 -8.87
CA ASP A 227 -14.44 -7.92 -9.03
C ASP A 227 -13.01 -8.07 -9.57
N LYS A 228 -12.31 -6.96 -9.86
CA LYS A 228 -11.00 -6.93 -10.49
C LYS A 228 -9.85 -7.13 -9.51
N THR A 229 -8.77 -7.72 -10.00
CA THR A 229 -7.54 -7.96 -9.23
C THR A 229 -6.58 -6.78 -9.34
N VAL A 230 -6.54 -6.10 -10.49
CA VAL A 230 -5.57 -5.03 -10.77
C VAL A 230 -6.27 -3.71 -10.99
N GLY A 231 -5.88 -2.68 -10.22
CA GLY A 231 -6.16 -1.27 -10.49
C GLY A 231 -4.89 -0.60 -11.01
N ARG A 232 -4.90 -0.04 -12.21
CA ARG A 232 -3.69 0.58 -12.79
C ARG A 232 -4.00 1.88 -13.51
N VAL A 233 -3.13 2.87 -13.36
CA VAL A 233 -3.16 4.08 -14.19
C VAL A 233 -2.54 3.74 -15.55
N ASN A 234 -3.24 4.04 -16.62
CA ASN A 234 -2.74 3.92 -17.98
C ASN A 234 -1.74 5.04 -18.25
N MET A 235 -0.51 4.71 -18.63
CA MET A 235 0.55 5.71 -18.83
C MET A 235 0.38 6.59 -20.09
N GLN A 236 -0.48 6.19 -21.03
CA GLN A 236 -0.77 6.97 -22.23
C GLN A 236 -1.90 7.97 -22.00
N THR A 237 -3.05 7.48 -21.49
CA THR A 237 -4.23 8.32 -21.24
C THR A 237 -4.21 8.99 -19.86
N PHE A 238 -3.47 8.44 -18.91
CA PHE A 238 -3.42 8.81 -17.49
C PHE A 238 -4.74 8.55 -16.74
N GLU A 239 -5.60 7.72 -17.30
CA GLU A 239 -6.85 7.28 -16.69
C GLU A 239 -6.64 6.05 -15.82
N PHE A 240 -7.41 5.95 -14.75
CA PHE A 240 -7.46 4.75 -13.92
C PHE A 240 -8.25 3.64 -14.63
N GLN A 241 -7.77 2.41 -14.53
CA GLN A 241 -8.37 1.23 -15.13
C GLN A 241 -8.47 0.07 -14.13
N LEU A 242 -9.63 -0.57 -14.10
CA LEU A 242 -9.86 -1.82 -13.39
C LEU A 242 -9.65 -3.00 -14.35
N LEU A 243 -8.73 -3.88 -14.03
CA LEU A 243 -8.24 -4.92 -14.93
C LEU A 243 -8.26 -6.30 -14.27
N ASN A 244 -8.41 -7.35 -15.08
CA ASN A 244 -8.09 -8.71 -14.68
C ASN A 244 -6.56 -8.84 -14.49
N PRO A 245 -6.06 -9.97 -13.95
CA PRO A 245 -4.61 -10.21 -13.85
C PRO A 245 -3.88 -9.89 -15.17
N GLN A 246 -2.74 -9.26 -15.05
CA GLN A 246 -1.97 -8.74 -16.21
C GLN A 246 -0.72 -9.58 -16.51
N LEU A 247 -0.27 -10.34 -15.51
CA LEU A 247 0.87 -11.24 -15.68
C LEU A 247 0.40 -12.58 -16.24
N PRO A 248 1.17 -13.21 -17.13
CA PRO A 248 0.75 -14.44 -17.78
C PRO A 248 0.74 -15.61 -16.80
N ASP A 249 -0.29 -16.44 -16.90
CA ASP A 249 -0.34 -17.75 -16.25
C ASP A 249 0.51 -18.77 -17.00
N LEU A 250 1.04 -19.74 -16.26
CA LEU A 250 1.77 -20.86 -16.86
C LEU A 250 0.85 -22.03 -17.26
N TYR A 251 -0.44 -22.00 -16.86
CA TYR A 251 -1.40 -23.06 -17.10
C TYR A 251 -2.76 -22.53 -17.50
#